data_e3527b839b340a4fe618f7f46fdcca0e
#
_entry.id   e3527b839b340a4fe618f7f46fdcca0e
#
_cell.length_a   1.000
_cell.length_b   1.000
_cell.length_c   1.000
_cell.angle_alpha   90.00
_cell.angle_beta   90.00
_cell.angle_gamma   90.00
#
_symmetry.space_group_name_H-M   'P 1'
#
loop_
_entity.id
_entity.type
_entity.pdbx_description
1 polymer ?
#
loop_
_entity_poly.entity_id
_entity_poly.type
_entity_poly.pdbx_seq_one_letter_code
_entity_poly.pdbx_strand_id
1 'polypeptide(L)'
;MKKFFAAIVALMLAMPSMAQFASGGFELDKSNLYYGARFGITFGGLSGDTEVQDANLIMDYSGRKTGITLAGVIGLRLSQTAPVFLESGLYYTQRGGKDGKYTADLNCLEIPLLIKYGIQAADHIAVLPFIGPYFAYGVAGEREYIDETSGEKQKEGVYKKFLNRNDMGFKLGCGLEYNLLYAEIGYQFGIANIADNDNNTTHANALFVNLGVNF
;
A
#
# COMPACT_ATOMS: atom_id res chain seq x y z
N MET A 1 6.64 -11.76 14.88
CA MET A 1 6.10 -11.65 13.53
C MET A 1 4.97 -12.65 13.26
N LYS A 2 5.14 -13.97 13.45
CA LYS A 2 4.06 -14.98 13.21
C LYS A 2 2.75 -14.73 13.97
N LYS A 3 2.82 -14.26 15.24
CA LYS A 3 1.62 -13.96 16.05
C LYS A 3 0.86 -12.72 15.58
N PHE A 4 1.57 -11.72 15.04
CA PHE A 4 0.97 -10.51 14.49
C PHE A 4 0.25 -10.79 13.16
N PHE A 5 0.85 -11.60 12.31
CA PHE A 5 0.25 -12.08 11.07
C PHE A 5 -1.01 -12.92 11.34
N ALA A 6 -0.95 -13.81 12.33
CA ALA A 6 -2.13 -14.59 12.74
C ALA A 6 -3.27 -13.71 13.28
N ALA A 7 -2.97 -12.62 13.99
CA ALA A 7 -3.97 -11.69 14.48
C ALA A 7 -4.65 -10.90 13.35
N ILE A 8 -3.88 -10.48 12.33
CA ILE A 8 -4.43 -9.80 11.14
C ILE A 8 -5.31 -10.76 10.33
N VAL A 9 -4.85 -12.01 10.13
CA VAL A 9 -5.64 -13.04 9.45
C VAL A 9 -6.92 -13.39 10.23
N ALA A 10 -6.84 -13.48 11.56
CA ALA A 10 -8.01 -13.71 12.41
C ALA A 10 -8.99 -12.53 12.35
N LEU A 11 -8.51 -11.30 12.30
CA LEU A 11 -9.35 -10.10 12.14
C LEU A 11 -10.04 -10.08 10.77
N MET A 12 -9.33 -10.48 9.70
CA MET A 12 -9.90 -10.59 8.35
C MET A 12 -10.93 -11.72 8.26
N LEU A 13 -10.72 -12.84 8.96
CA LEU A 13 -11.67 -13.96 8.99
C LEU A 13 -12.90 -13.65 9.84
N ALA A 14 -12.82 -12.70 10.78
CA ALA A 14 -13.97 -12.25 11.57
C ALA A 14 -14.91 -11.30 10.80
N MET A 15 -14.42 -10.63 9.75
CA MET A 15 -15.23 -9.72 8.93
C MET A 15 -16.39 -10.41 8.18
N PRO A 16 -16.24 -11.61 7.61
CA PRO A 16 -17.36 -12.28 6.93
C PRO A 16 -18.57 -12.55 7.80
N SER A 17 -18.40 -12.71 9.11
CA SER A 17 -19.52 -12.93 10.02
C SER A 17 -20.42 -11.70 10.20
N MET A 18 -19.91 -10.51 9.92
CA MET A 18 -20.70 -9.28 9.92
C MET A 18 -21.35 -8.99 8.54
N ALA A 19 -20.81 -9.57 7.48
CA ALA A 19 -21.32 -9.43 6.11
C ALA A 19 -22.65 -10.17 5.86
N GLN A 20 -23.07 -11.08 6.74
CA GLN A 20 -24.38 -11.74 6.65
C GLN A 20 -25.55 -10.77 6.83
N PHE A 21 -25.32 -9.54 7.25
CA PHE A 21 -26.37 -8.53 7.39
C PHE A 21 -26.62 -7.70 6.12
N ALA A 22 -25.75 -7.76 5.11
CA ALA A 22 -25.93 -7.11 3.83
C ALA A 22 -26.25 -8.15 2.76
N SER A 23 -27.52 -8.44 2.54
CA SER A 23 -27.99 -9.41 1.54
C SER A 23 -27.93 -8.93 0.08
N GLY A 24 -27.17 -7.85 -0.19
CA GLY A 24 -26.93 -7.34 -1.56
C GLY A 24 -25.56 -6.66 -1.54
N GLY A 25 -24.69 -6.90 -2.50
CA GLY A 25 -23.39 -6.26 -2.59
C GLY A 25 -23.41 -4.73 -2.53
N PHE A 26 -22.27 -4.11 -2.67
CA PHE A 26 -22.16 -2.67 -2.76
C PHE A 26 -23.03 -2.13 -3.91
N GLU A 27 -24.01 -1.29 -3.58
CA GLU A 27 -24.81 -0.56 -4.55
C GLU A 27 -24.51 0.93 -4.48
N LEU A 28 -24.08 1.50 -5.60
CA LEU A 28 -23.64 2.88 -5.71
C LEU A 28 -24.68 3.87 -5.18
N ASP A 29 -25.95 3.58 -5.36
CA ASP A 29 -27.06 4.49 -4.99
C ASP A 29 -27.60 4.24 -3.58
N LYS A 30 -27.37 3.07 -3.00
CA LYS A 30 -27.99 2.66 -1.74
C LYS A 30 -27.03 2.52 -0.58
N SER A 31 -25.75 2.23 -0.86
CA SER A 31 -24.78 1.99 0.20
C SER A 31 -24.28 3.29 0.82
N ASN A 32 -24.62 3.54 2.08
CA ASN A 32 -24.08 4.65 2.87
C ASN A 32 -22.76 4.28 3.56
N LEU A 33 -22.59 3.01 3.87
CA LEU A 33 -21.42 2.44 4.52
C LEU A 33 -21.13 1.10 3.86
N TYR A 34 -19.87 0.82 3.58
CA TYR A 34 -19.43 -0.49 3.14
C TYR A 34 -18.15 -0.92 3.85
N TYR A 35 -17.94 -2.21 3.89
CA TYR A 35 -16.71 -2.82 4.39
C TYR A 35 -16.10 -3.66 3.29
N GLY A 36 -14.79 -3.76 3.26
CA GLY A 36 -14.15 -4.57 2.24
C GLY A 36 -12.84 -5.19 2.70
N ALA A 37 -12.45 -6.22 1.97
CA ALA A 37 -11.12 -6.81 2.08
C ALA A 37 -10.39 -6.66 0.75
N ARG A 38 -9.08 -6.42 0.80
CA ARG A 38 -8.20 -6.26 -0.36
C ARG A 38 -7.03 -7.20 -0.25
N PHE A 39 -6.67 -7.78 -1.38
CA PHE A 39 -5.45 -8.55 -1.56
C PHE A 39 -4.84 -8.19 -2.91
N GLY A 40 -3.52 -8.01 -2.98
CA GLY A 40 -2.91 -7.64 -4.24
C GLY A 40 -1.40 -7.68 -4.25
N ILE A 41 -0.86 -7.13 -5.32
CA ILE A 41 0.57 -7.03 -5.57
C ILE A 41 0.99 -5.57 -5.72
N THR A 42 2.19 -5.28 -5.25
CA THR A 42 2.83 -3.98 -5.39
C THR A 42 4.12 -4.12 -6.19
N PHE A 43 4.42 -3.11 -6.97
CA PHE A 43 5.69 -2.95 -7.68
C PHE A 43 6.32 -1.67 -7.16
N GLY A 44 7.06 -1.80 -6.05
CA GLY A 44 7.71 -0.69 -5.38
C GLY A 44 9.04 -0.32 -6.00
N GLY A 45 9.42 0.94 -5.88
CA GLY A 45 10.74 1.49 -6.18
C GLY A 45 11.08 2.57 -5.16
N LEU A 46 12.35 2.73 -4.89
CA LEU A 46 12.88 3.85 -4.10
C LEU A 46 13.52 4.83 -5.08
N SER A 47 13.17 6.10 -4.98
CA SER A 47 13.76 7.17 -5.77
C SER A 47 14.33 8.24 -4.86
N GLY A 48 15.48 8.79 -5.20
CA GLY A 48 16.08 9.87 -4.44
C GLY A 48 17.40 10.30 -5.03
N ASP A 49 17.81 11.52 -4.71
CA ASP A 49 19.12 12.05 -5.03
C ASP A 49 20.03 11.77 -3.83
N THR A 50 21.03 10.95 -4.03
CA THR A 50 22.01 10.63 -3.01
C THR A 50 23.30 11.33 -3.33
N GLU A 51 23.53 12.52 -2.78
CA GLU A 51 24.85 13.13 -2.73
C GLU A 51 25.62 12.57 -1.52
N VAL A 52 26.19 11.39 -1.63
CA VAL A 52 27.11 10.87 -0.62
C VAL A 52 28.47 10.65 -1.22
N GLN A 53 29.45 11.41 -0.73
CA GLN A 53 30.86 11.26 -1.06
C GLN A 53 31.51 9.99 -0.45
N ASP A 54 30.78 9.17 0.25
CA ASP A 54 31.29 7.88 0.73
C ASP A 54 30.95 6.79 -0.29
N ALA A 55 31.97 6.34 -0.99
CA ALA A 55 31.94 5.41 -2.12
C ALA A 55 31.27 4.05 -1.85
N ASN A 56 30.75 3.81 -0.65
CA ASN A 56 30.11 2.56 -0.25
C ASN A 56 28.59 2.66 -0.06
N LEU A 57 27.94 3.79 -0.34
CA LEU A 57 26.53 4.03 -0.02
C LEU A 57 25.68 4.61 -1.14
N ILE A 58 26.21 4.77 -2.35
CA ILE A 58 25.40 5.16 -3.52
C ILE A 58 24.65 3.93 -3.99
N MET A 59 23.46 3.73 -3.45
CA MET A 59 22.56 2.65 -3.87
C MET A 59 21.32 3.27 -4.47
N ASP A 60 21.28 3.35 -5.79
CA ASP A 60 20.09 3.69 -6.52
C ASP A 60 19.16 2.45 -6.57
N TYR A 61 18.28 2.32 -5.59
CA TYR A 61 17.25 1.28 -5.57
C TYR A 61 16.08 1.59 -6.52
N SER A 62 16.35 2.21 -7.66
CA SER A 62 15.36 2.57 -8.67
C SER A 62 14.71 1.36 -9.36
N GLY A 63 15.37 0.21 -9.29
CA GLY A 63 14.80 -1.05 -9.75
C GLY A 63 13.58 -1.45 -8.92
N ARG A 64 12.52 -1.89 -9.62
CA ARG A 64 11.25 -2.26 -8.99
C ARG A 64 11.35 -3.59 -8.28
N LYS A 65 10.75 -3.64 -7.08
CA LYS A 65 10.54 -4.86 -6.31
C LYS A 65 9.07 -5.20 -6.20
N THR A 66 8.73 -6.46 -6.45
CA THR A 66 7.37 -6.98 -6.25
C THR A 66 7.15 -7.32 -4.76
N GLY A 67 6.04 -6.86 -4.23
CA GLY A 67 5.55 -7.15 -2.89
C GLY A 67 4.09 -7.55 -2.91
N ILE A 68 3.54 -7.83 -1.74
CA ILE A 68 2.11 -8.13 -1.55
C ILE A 68 1.43 -7.05 -0.73
N THR A 69 0.11 -6.93 -0.93
CA THR A 69 -0.77 -6.09 -0.13
C THR A 69 -1.90 -6.93 0.44
N LEU A 70 -2.24 -6.69 1.71
CA LEU A 70 -3.42 -7.20 2.40
C LEU A 70 -4.08 -6.05 3.13
N ALA A 71 -5.40 -5.90 3.04
CA ALA A 71 -6.09 -4.82 3.74
C ALA A 71 -7.52 -5.15 4.13
N GLY A 72 -7.98 -4.50 5.22
CA GLY A 72 -9.37 -4.31 5.54
C GLY A 72 -9.73 -2.84 5.36
N VAL A 73 -10.83 -2.55 4.69
CA VAL A 73 -11.26 -1.18 4.37
C VAL A 73 -12.67 -0.91 4.88
N ILE A 74 -12.94 0.36 5.09
CA ILE A 74 -14.26 0.91 5.42
C ILE A 74 -14.48 2.15 4.55
N GLY A 75 -15.65 2.27 3.95
CA GLY A 75 -16.03 3.42 3.14
C GLY A 75 -17.35 4.02 3.57
N LEU A 76 -17.41 5.34 3.58
CA LEU A 76 -18.58 6.14 3.93
C LEU A 76 -19.00 6.99 2.74
N ARG A 77 -20.28 7.01 2.43
CA ARG A 77 -20.84 7.95 1.45
C ARG A 77 -20.88 9.35 2.05
N LEU A 78 -20.27 10.30 1.35
CA LEU A 78 -20.20 11.70 1.80
C LEU A 78 -21.40 12.55 1.33
N SER A 79 -22.08 12.15 0.27
CA SER A 79 -23.16 12.95 -0.32
C SER A 79 -24.33 12.08 -0.72
N GLN A 80 -25.56 12.57 -0.45
CA GLN A 80 -26.79 11.91 -0.87
C GLN A 80 -27.12 12.18 -2.35
N THR A 81 -26.59 13.27 -2.92
CA THR A 81 -26.88 13.70 -4.29
C THR A 81 -25.81 13.25 -5.29
N ALA A 82 -24.61 12.96 -4.81
CA ALA A 82 -23.50 12.52 -5.64
C ALA A 82 -22.85 11.25 -5.06
N PRO A 83 -22.43 10.31 -5.89
CA PRO A 83 -21.80 9.06 -5.45
C PRO A 83 -20.34 9.29 -5.05
N VAL A 84 -20.12 10.10 -4.00
CA VAL A 84 -18.81 10.41 -3.43
C VAL A 84 -18.65 9.63 -2.16
N PHE A 85 -17.54 8.91 -2.03
CA PHE A 85 -17.21 8.08 -0.89
C PHE A 85 -15.86 8.49 -0.30
N LEU A 86 -15.76 8.39 1.01
CA LEU A 86 -14.51 8.44 1.74
C LEU A 86 -14.15 7.04 2.20
N GLU A 87 -13.06 6.49 1.68
CA GLU A 87 -12.57 5.17 2.10
C GLU A 87 -11.29 5.32 2.90
N SER A 88 -11.20 4.57 3.98
CA SER A 88 -9.99 4.36 4.75
C SER A 88 -9.85 2.88 5.10
N GLY A 89 -8.73 2.50 5.70
CA GLY A 89 -8.51 1.11 6.10
C GLY A 89 -7.14 0.89 6.68
N LEU A 90 -6.87 -0.34 7.04
CA LEU A 90 -5.55 -0.77 7.47
C LEU A 90 -4.97 -1.70 6.42
N TYR A 91 -3.86 -1.28 5.83
CA TYR A 91 -3.14 -2.01 4.80
C TYR A 91 -1.81 -2.51 5.37
N TYR A 92 -1.53 -3.78 5.18
CA TYR A 92 -0.18 -4.31 5.25
C TYR A 92 0.37 -4.37 3.83
N THR A 93 1.43 -3.61 3.57
CA THR A 93 1.99 -3.47 2.23
C THR A 93 3.49 -3.77 2.27
N GLN A 94 3.93 -4.62 1.37
CA GLN A 94 5.35 -4.84 1.12
C GLN A 94 5.77 -3.98 -0.05
N ARG A 95 6.81 -3.17 0.17
CA ARG A 95 7.43 -2.30 -0.83
C ARG A 95 8.93 -2.49 -0.80
N GLY A 96 9.63 -1.86 -1.68
CA GLY A 96 11.09 -1.89 -1.68
C GLY A 96 11.66 -1.57 -3.05
N GLY A 97 12.95 -1.71 -3.17
CA GLY A 97 13.68 -1.49 -4.41
C GLY A 97 14.78 -2.53 -4.61
N LYS A 98 15.26 -2.60 -5.83
CA LYS A 98 16.40 -3.41 -6.23
C LYS A 98 17.42 -2.56 -6.96
N ASP A 99 18.71 -2.84 -6.73
CA ASP A 99 19.79 -2.38 -7.57
C ASP A 99 20.84 -3.49 -7.67
N GLY A 100 20.89 -4.13 -8.85
CA GLY A 100 21.86 -5.20 -9.15
C GLY A 100 21.99 -6.25 -8.05
N LYS A 101 23.01 -6.08 -7.20
CA LYS A 101 23.36 -6.98 -6.07
C LYS A 101 22.64 -6.65 -4.76
N TYR A 102 21.92 -5.52 -4.71
CA TYR A 102 21.31 -4.99 -3.50
C TYR A 102 19.78 -5.05 -3.58
N THR A 103 19.16 -5.41 -2.48
CA THR A 103 17.71 -5.46 -2.37
C THR A 103 17.29 -4.86 -1.05
N ALA A 104 16.33 -3.94 -1.07
CA ALA A 104 15.70 -3.40 0.13
C ALA A 104 14.24 -3.86 0.21
N ASP A 105 13.88 -4.44 1.36
CA ASP A 105 12.53 -4.87 1.72
C ASP A 105 11.95 -3.94 2.76
N LEU A 106 10.80 -3.36 2.47
CA LEU A 106 10.06 -2.50 3.37
C LEU A 106 8.67 -3.07 3.61
N ASN A 107 8.39 -3.49 4.82
CA ASN A 107 7.08 -3.94 5.24
C ASN A 107 6.43 -2.82 6.06
N CYS A 108 5.30 -2.31 5.61
CA CYS A 108 4.63 -1.16 6.18
C CYS A 108 3.20 -1.49 6.60
N LEU A 109 2.75 -0.87 7.69
CA LEU A 109 1.33 -0.67 7.97
C LEU A 109 0.94 0.71 7.46
N GLU A 110 -0.14 0.78 6.69
CA GLU A 110 -0.55 1.99 6.00
C GLU A 110 -2.02 2.27 6.24
N ILE A 111 -2.34 3.54 6.43
CA ILE A 111 -3.69 4.07 6.58
C ILE A 111 -3.88 5.14 5.50
N PRO A 112 -4.56 4.82 4.39
CA PRO A 112 -4.95 5.80 3.39
C PRO A 112 -6.24 6.52 3.79
N LEU A 113 -6.47 7.69 3.22
CA LEU A 113 -7.72 8.42 3.29
C LEU A 113 -8.11 8.84 1.86
N LEU A 114 -8.93 8.03 1.21
CA LEU A 114 -9.21 8.13 -0.22
C LEU A 114 -10.60 8.70 -0.47
N ILE A 115 -10.67 9.72 -1.32
CA ILE A 115 -11.93 10.17 -1.89
C ILE A 115 -12.14 9.39 -3.18
N LYS A 116 -13.28 8.70 -3.28
CA LYS A 116 -13.70 7.93 -4.45
C LYS A 116 -14.94 8.55 -5.07
N TYR A 117 -15.00 8.61 -6.37
CA TYR A 117 -16.18 9.05 -7.11
C TYR A 117 -16.74 7.86 -7.90
N GLY A 118 -18.00 7.52 -7.67
CA GLY A 118 -18.64 6.40 -8.35
C GLY A 118 -19.24 6.82 -9.69
N ILE A 119 -18.90 6.10 -10.74
CA ILE A 119 -19.45 6.28 -12.09
C ILE A 119 -20.12 4.97 -12.48
N GLN A 120 -21.45 4.98 -12.61
CA GLN A 120 -22.18 3.82 -13.11
C GLN A 120 -21.87 3.62 -14.60
N ALA A 121 -21.16 2.54 -14.93
CA ALA A 121 -20.78 2.25 -16.31
C ALA A 121 -21.78 1.30 -17.00
N ALA A 122 -22.38 0.36 -16.25
CA ALA A 122 -23.42 -0.55 -16.70
C ALA A 122 -24.19 -1.07 -15.49
N ASP A 123 -25.23 -1.89 -15.73
CA ASP A 123 -25.93 -2.57 -14.65
C ASP A 123 -24.92 -3.39 -13.83
N HIS A 124 -24.87 -3.14 -12.51
CA HIS A 124 -23.97 -3.78 -11.57
C HIS A 124 -22.46 -3.50 -11.77
N ILE A 125 -22.08 -2.57 -12.67
CA ILE A 125 -20.66 -2.19 -12.89
C ILE A 125 -20.48 -0.72 -12.57
N ALA A 126 -19.62 -0.43 -11.61
CA ALA A 126 -19.21 0.92 -11.26
C ALA A 126 -17.70 1.11 -11.42
N VAL A 127 -17.31 2.26 -11.93
CA VAL A 127 -15.91 2.72 -11.99
C VAL A 127 -15.72 3.75 -10.89
N LEU A 128 -14.67 3.56 -10.08
CA LEU A 128 -14.39 4.37 -8.90
C LEU A 128 -12.98 4.97 -8.97
N PRO A 129 -12.77 6.06 -9.75
CA PRO A 129 -11.54 6.82 -9.63
C PRO A 129 -11.38 7.33 -8.20
N PHE A 130 -10.15 7.33 -7.72
CA PHE A 130 -9.84 7.76 -6.36
C PHE A 130 -8.52 8.52 -6.27
N ILE A 131 -8.46 9.38 -5.27
CA ILE A 131 -7.26 10.11 -4.88
C ILE A 131 -7.30 10.38 -3.37
N GLY A 132 -6.15 10.42 -2.73
CA GLY A 132 -6.05 10.84 -1.34
C GLY A 132 -4.68 10.62 -0.72
N PRO A 133 -4.43 11.21 0.45
CA PRO A 133 -3.21 11.00 1.21
C PRO A 133 -3.17 9.60 1.82
N TYR A 134 -1.96 9.17 2.15
CA TYR A 134 -1.72 8.03 3.01
C TYR A 134 -0.63 8.33 4.03
N PHE A 135 -0.71 7.65 5.15
CA PHE A 135 0.35 7.55 6.14
C PHE A 135 0.76 6.09 6.28
N ALA A 136 2.07 5.83 6.31
CA ALA A 136 2.60 4.50 6.47
C ALA A 136 3.69 4.45 7.55
N TYR A 137 3.71 3.35 8.30
CA TYR A 137 4.70 3.07 9.32
C TYR A 137 5.44 1.78 9.01
N GLY A 138 6.76 1.86 8.89
CA GLY A 138 7.64 0.72 8.65
C GLY A 138 7.72 -0.21 9.86
N VAL A 139 7.12 -1.38 9.77
CA VAL A 139 7.11 -2.38 10.86
C VAL A 139 8.30 -3.33 10.80
N ALA A 140 8.75 -3.66 9.61
CA ALA A 140 9.95 -4.46 9.37
C ALA A 140 10.59 -4.05 8.03
N GLY A 141 11.90 -4.16 7.95
CA GLY A 141 12.65 -3.91 6.72
C GLY A 141 14.03 -4.54 6.81
N GLU A 142 14.45 -5.16 5.72
CA GLU A 142 15.74 -5.81 5.60
C GLU A 142 16.43 -5.34 4.32
N ARG A 143 17.72 -5.16 4.39
CA ARG A 143 18.61 -4.92 3.26
C ARG A 143 19.47 -6.13 3.06
N GLU A 144 19.48 -6.68 1.85
CA GLU A 144 20.42 -7.70 1.43
C GLU A 144 21.53 -7.07 0.58
N TYR A 145 22.78 -7.36 0.90
CA TYR A 145 23.93 -6.97 0.11
C TYR A 145 24.96 -8.11 0.07
N ILE A 146 25.78 -8.11 -0.96
CA ILE A 146 26.87 -9.07 -1.10
C ILE A 146 28.14 -8.39 -0.56
N ASP A 147 28.71 -8.94 0.49
CA ASP A 147 30.00 -8.50 1.03
C ASP A 147 31.10 -8.80 0.00
N GLU A 148 31.75 -7.77 -0.49
CA GLU A 148 32.80 -7.89 -1.51
C GLU A 148 34.05 -8.66 -1.01
N THR A 149 34.23 -8.74 0.29
CA THR A 149 35.39 -9.43 0.89
C THR A 149 35.15 -10.92 1.05
N SER A 150 33.95 -11.32 1.45
CA SER A 150 33.61 -12.72 1.70
C SER A 150 32.81 -13.36 0.56
N GLY A 151 32.20 -12.56 -0.33
CA GLY A 151 31.28 -13.03 -1.37
C GLY A 151 29.95 -13.56 -0.82
N GLU A 152 29.72 -13.45 0.48
CA GLU A 152 28.50 -13.92 1.14
C GLU A 152 27.41 -12.86 1.17
N LYS A 153 26.15 -13.33 1.12
CA LYS A 153 24.99 -12.46 1.28
C LYS A 153 24.81 -12.09 2.74
N GLN A 154 24.87 -10.80 3.03
CA GLN A 154 24.60 -10.24 4.35
C GLN A 154 23.20 -9.63 4.39
N LYS A 155 22.53 -9.75 5.55
CA LYS A 155 21.23 -9.13 5.82
C LYS A 155 21.33 -8.18 6.99
N GLU A 156 20.83 -6.97 6.81
CA GLU A 156 20.82 -5.94 7.85
C GLU A 156 19.46 -5.24 7.92
N GLY A 157 19.04 -4.83 9.12
CA GLY A 157 17.81 -4.09 9.31
C GLY A 157 17.93 -2.66 8.75
N VAL A 158 16.96 -2.25 7.91
CA VAL A 158 16.97 -0.95 7.21
C VAL A 158 16.60 0.20 8.13
N TYR A 159 15.61 -0.01 9.02
CA TYR A 159 14.98 1.03 9.84
C TYR A 159 15.80 1.40 11.06
N LYS A 160 16.91 1.52 11.26
CA LYS A 160 17.64 2.05 12.43
C LYS A 160 18.90 2.82 12.04
N LYS A 161 19.32 2.63 10.79
CA LYS A 161 20.58 3.17 10.32
C LYS A 161 20.45 3.95 9.01
N PHE A 162 19.40 3.65 8.21
CA PHE A 162 19.33 4.13 6.83
C PHE A 162 17.99 4.78 6.48
N LEU A 163 16.87 4.30 7.03
CA LEU A 163 15.55 4.80 6.69
C LEU A 163 14.71 5.05 7.94
N ASN A 164 13.96 6.14 7.89
CA ASN A 164 12.88 6.46 8.81
C ASN A 164 11.71 5.48 8.64
N ARG A 165 11.00 5.24 9.75
CA ARG A 165 9.81 4.38 9.72
C ARG A 165 8.57 5.07 9.20
N ASN A 166 8.52 6.40 9.31
CA ASN A 166 7.37 7.18 8.92
C ASN A 166 7.48 7.54 7.45
N ASP A 167 6.45 7.22 6.69
CA ASP A 167 6.30 7.60 5.30
C ASP A 167 4.90 8.17 5.07
N MET A 168 4.80 9.17 4.23
CA MET A 168 3.52 9.77 3.83
C MET A 168 3.58 10.20 2.38
N GLY A 169 2.42 10.27 1.76
CA GLY A 169 2.32 10.68 0.38
C GLY A 169 0.89 10.67 -0.12
N PHE A 170 0.71 10.49 -1.41
CA PHE A 170 -0.57 10.43 -2.06
C PHE A 170 -0.74 9.13 -2.86
N LYS A 171 -1.97 8.65 -2.89
CA LYS A 171 -2.42 7.58 -3.79
C LYS A 171 -3.39 8.14 -4.81
N LEU A 172 -3.28 7.69 -6.04
CA LEU A 172 -4.30 7.89 -7.05
C LEU A 172 -4.50 6.60 -7.83
N GLY A 173 -5.71 6.37 -8.32
CA GLY A 173 -6.01 5.17 -9.08
C GLY A 173 -7.46 5.10 -9.50
N CYS A 174 -7.83 3.92 -9.97
CA CYS A 174 -9.17 3.62 -10.40
C CYS A 174 -9.57 2.22 -9.93
N GLY A 175 -10.74 2.14 -9.30
CA GLY A 175 -11.40 0.91 -8.93
C GLY A 175 -12.47 0.53 -9.94
N LEU A 176 -12.74 -0.76 -10.06
CA LEU A 176 -13.87 -1.35 -10.76
C LEU A 176 -14.64 -2.20 -9.75
N GLU A 177 -15.92 -1.97 -9.66
CA GLU A 177 -16.83 -2.74 -8.83
C GLU A 177 -17.80 -3.52 -9.70
N TYR A 178 -17.98 -4.80 -9.40
CA TYR A 178 -18.99 -5.66 -9.99
C TYR A 178 -19.68 -6.47 -8.89
N ASN A 179 -20.88 -6.09 -8.50
CA ASN A 179 -21.58 -6.64 -7.34
C ASN A 179 -20.74 -6.55 -6.06
N LEU A 180 -20.25 -7.71 -5.57
CA LEU A 180 -19.37 -7.83 -4.40
C LEU A 180 -17.89 -7.73 -4.76
N LEU A 181 -17.56 -7.95 -6.03
CA LEU A 181 -16.17 -8.03 -6.47
C LEU A 181 -15.62 -6.63 -6.73
N TYR A 182 -14.44 -6.38 -6.24
CA TYR A 182 -13.72 -5.15 -6.43
C TYR A 182 -12.33 -5.42 -6.99
N ALA A 183 -11.92 -4.62 -7.95
CA ALA A 183 -10.55 -4.61 -8.47
C ALA A 183 -10.07 -3.17 -8.56
N GLU A 184 -8.81 -2.93 -8.28
CA GLU A 184 -8.23 -1.59 -8.41
C GLU A 184 -6.81 -1.64 -8.95
N ILE A 185 -6.46 -0.60 -9.69
CA ILE A 185 -5.10 -0.27 -10.08
C ILE A 185 -4.80 1.17 -9.66
N GLY A 186 -3.63 1.40 -9.13
CA GLY A 186 -3.25 2.74 -8.70
C GLY A 186 -1.76 2.89 -8.51
N TYR A 187 -1.37 4.14 -8.30
CA TYR A 187 0.00 4.53 -8.04
C TYR A 187 0.08 5.29 -6.72
N GLN A 188 1.12 5.01 -5.96
CA GLN A 188 1.44 5.62 -4.70
C GLN A 188 2.72 6.45 -4.86
N PHE A 189 2.63 7.74 -4.52
CA PHE A 189 3.72 8.70 -4.53
C PHE A 189 4.15 8.98 -3.09
N GLY A 190 5.36 8.58 -2.71
CA GLY A 190 5.98 9.01 -1.46
C GLY A 190 6.43 10.46 -1.56
N ILE A 191 6.01 11.29 -0.62
CA ILE A 191 6.41 12.71 -0.52
C ILE A 191 7.37 12.90 0.63
N ALA A 192 7.18 12.14 1.71
CA ALA A 192 8.10 12.21 2.84
C ALA A 192 9.49 11.75 2.44
N ASN A 193 10.49 12.47 2.93
CA ASN A 193 11.85 11.97 2.89
C ASN A 193 11.99 10.87 3.95
N ILE A 194 12.18 9.63 3.51
CA ILE A 194 12.37 8.48 4.39
C ILE A 194 13.86 8.18 4.67
N ALA A 195 14.80 8.96 4.12
CA ALA A 195 16.21 8.83 4.50
C ALA A 195 16.43 9.25 5.96
N ASP A 196 17.28 8.54 6.68
CA ASP A 196 17.64 8.85 8.08
C ASP A 196 18.74 9.93 8.17
N ASN A 197 19.25 10.40 7.05
CA ASN A 197 20.30 11.42 6.96
C ASN A 197 19.78 12.65 6.21
N ASP A 198 19.98 13.83 6.80
CA ASP A 198 19.50 15.11 6.26
C ASP A 198 20.09 15.49 4.88
N ASN A 199 21.21 14.88 4.51
CA ASN A 199 21.87 15.12 3.22
C ASN A 199 21.33 14.26 2.08
N ASN A 200 20.44 13.32 2.36
CA ASN A 200 19.90 12.38 1.39
C ASN A 200 18.39 12.52 1.30
N THR A 201 17.87 12.41 0.09
CA THR A 201 16.42 12.41 -0.13
C THR A 201 16.02 11.07 -0.71
N THR A 202 15.14 10.34 -0.04
CA THR A 202 14.63 9.05 -0.51
C THR A 202 13.11 9.02 -0.40
N HIS A 203 12.43 8.69 -1.50
CA HIS A 203 10.98 8.55 -1.56
C HIS A 203 10.59 7.14 -1.97
N ALA A 204 9.55 6.59 -1.34
CA ALA A 204 9.04 5.27 -1.68
C ALA A 204 7.81 5.38 -2.58
N ASN A 205 7.94 4.91 -3.81
CA ASN A 205 6.86 4.89 -4.79
C ASN A 205 6.41 3.45 -5.07
N ALA A 206 5.15 3.26 -5.45
CA ALA A 206 4.67 1.94 -5.84
C ALA A 206 3.49 2.00 -6.81
N LEU A 207 3.52 1.16 -7.83
CA LEU A 207 2.34 0.75 -8.57
C LEU A 207 1.69 -0.41 -7.81
N PHE A 208 0.37 -0.43 -7.68
CA PHE A 208 -0.34 -1.53 -7.05
C PHE A 208 -1.55 -1.98 -7.87
N VAL A 209 -1.84 -3.28 -7.77
CA VAL A 209 -3.04 -3.90 -8.31
C VAL A 209 -3.63 -4.76 -7.20
N ASN A 210 -4.85 -4.46 -6.80
CA ASN A 210 -5.55 -5.19 -5.76
C ASN A 210 -6.86 -5.76 -6.28
N LEU A 211 -7.22 -6.92 -5.77
CA LEU A 211 -8.54 -7.53 -5.88
C LEU A 211 -9.18 -7.54 -4.50
N GLY A 212 -10.49 -7.54 -4.44
CA GLY A 212 -11.19 -7.53 -3.16
C GLY A 212 -12.66 -7.79 -3.27
N VAL A 213 -13.30 -7.62 -2.13
CA VAL A 213 -14.75 -7.71 -1.97
C VAL A 213 -15.24 -6.52 -1.15
N ASN A 214 -16.41 -5.99 -1.50
CA ASN A 214 -17.12 -4.98 -0.73
C ASN A 214 -18.49 -5.53 -0.30
N PHE A 215 -18.87 -5.25 0.95
CA PHE A 215 -20.12 -5.69 1.57
C PHE A 215 -20.92 -4.50 2.07
#